data_8033a358d06e634a90dbe5fc5c1fb977
#
_entry.id   8033a358d06e634a90dbe5fc5c1fb977
#
_cell.length_a   1.000
_cell.length_b   1.000
_cell.length_c   1.000
_cell.angle_alpha   90.00
_cell.angle_beta   90.00
_cell.angle_gamma   90.00
#
_symmetry.space_group_name_H-M   'P 1'
#
loop_
_entity.id
_entity.type
_entity.pdbx_description
1 polymer ?
#
loop_
_entity_poly.entity_id
_entity_poly.type
_entity_poly.pdbx_seq_one_letter_code
_entity_poly.pdbx_strand_id
1 'polypeptide(L)'
;QATARAPSPRLASAPPTDQLIVNLETWFGVTPIAPVSATASIPGLSATVTLRPESIRVDTGSGTVLRCGLWGSSTSKKSGCAWTPDVPSIPKFTGGGYAFVGTVTLVWRVSWTATDGTGGTLDPIETSSPLRLAVREIQTVGAKG
;
A
#
# COMPACT_ATOMS: atom_id res chain seq x y z
N GLN A 1 -13.83 -26.31 7.64
CA GLN A 1 -12.64 -25.52 7.89
C GLN A 1 -12.76 -24.16 7.20
N ALA A 2 -12.54 -23.11 7.94
CA ALA A 2 -12.71 -21.77 7.42
C ALA A 2 -11.41 -21.22 6.89
N THR A 3 -11.50 -20.50 5.78
CA THR A 3 -10.34 -19.78 5.23
C THR A 3 -10.77 -18.36 4.91
N ALA A 4 -10.18 -17.39 5.60
CA ALA A 4 -10.37 -16.00 5.29
C ALA A 4 -9.22 -15.57 4.39
N ARG A 5 -9.56 -14.96 3.26
CA ARG A 5 -8.56 -14.48 2.31
C ARG A 5 -8.54 -12.96 2.30
N ALA A 6 -7.40 -12.41 2.64
CA ALA A 6 -7.19 -10.99 2.60
C ALA A 6 -6.75 -10.58 1.20
N PRO A 7 -7.49 -9.67 0.54
CA PRO A 7 -7.09 -9.19 -0.79
C PRO A 7 -5.80 -8.40 -0.74
N SER A 8 -5.11 -8.35 -1.88
CA SER A 8 -3.92 -7.52 -2.03
C SER A 8 -4.33 -6.08 -2.31
N PRO A 9 -3.55 -5.10 -1.81
CA PRO A 9 -3.90 -3.70 -2.00
C PRO A 9 -3.69 -3.25 -3.44
N ARG A 10 -4.52 -2.28 -3.87
CA ARG A 10 -4.37 -1.62 -5.16
C ARG A 10 -4.04 -0.16 -4.91
N LEU A 11 -2.90 0.26 -5.44
CA LEU A 11 -2.39 1.60 -5.22
C LEU A 11 -2.76 2.50 -6.39
N ALA A 12 -3.12 3.75 -6.07
CA ALA A 12 -3.25 4.83 -7.02
C ALA A 12 -2.34 5.95 -6.59
N SER A 13 -1.86 6.75 -7.50
CA SER A 13 -0.99 7.88 -7.18
C SER A 13 -1.26 9.07 -8.08
N ALA A 14 -0.85 10.24 -7.61
CA ALA A 14 -0.82 11.47 -8.39
C ALA A 14 0.54 12.15 -8.16
N PRO A 15 1.36 12.28 -9.19
CA PRO A 15 1.19 11.80 -10.57
C PRO A 15 1.12 10.27 -10.68
N PRO A 16 0.72 9.74 -11.84
CA PRO A 16 0.73 8.28 -12.05
C PRO A 16 2.12 7.69 -11.83
N THR A 17 2.18 6.41 -11.46
CA THR A 17 3.42 5.75 -11.05
C THR A 17 4.50 5.70 -12.13
N ASP A 18 4.12 5.86 -13.39
CA ASP A 18 5.08 5.89 -14.50
C ASP A 18 5.48 7.31 -14.91
N GLN A 19 5.02 8.32 -14.18
CA GLN A 19 5.24 9.72 -14.53
C GLN A 19 5.69 10.56 -13.33
N LEU A 20 6.40 9.97 -12.39
CA LEU A 20 6.86 10.69 -11.22
C LEU A 20 8.05 11.58 -11.57
N ILE A 21 8.23 12.64 -10.81
CA ILE A 21 9.24 13.66 -11.10
C ILE A 21 10.00 13.99 -9.82
N VAL A 22 11.32 14.07 -9.93
CA VAL A 22 12.16 14.48 -8.81
C VAL A 22 11.72 15.84 -8.28
N ASN A 23 11.65 15.97 -6.96
CA ASN A 23 11.25 17.16 -6.23
C ASN A 23 9.77 17.54 -6.39
N LEU A 24 8.97 16.71 -7.03
CA LEU A 24 7.53 16.91 -7.12
C LEU A 24 6.85 15.93 -6.18
N GLU A 25 6.05 16.45 -5.25
CA GLU A 25 5.37 15.60 -4.28
C GLU A 25 4.39 14.64 -4.96
N THR A 26 4.46 13.39 -4.57
CA THR A 26 3.58 12.33 -5.05
C THR A 26 2.65 11.91 -3.93
N TRP A 27 1.38 11.78 -4.21
CA TRP A 27 0.38 11.32 -3.25
C TRP A 27 -0.04 9.90 -3.59
N PHE A 28 -0.11 9.04 -2.57
CA PHE A 28 -0.52 7.65 -2.73
C PHE A 28 -1.83 7.41 -2.02
N GLY A 29 -2.69 6.65 -2.67
CA GLY A 29 -3.91 6.16 -2.09
C GLY A 29 -4.10 4.68 -2.42
N VAL A 30 -4.82 3.98 -1.56
CA VAL A 30 -5.15 2.57 -1.77
C VAL A 30 -6.65 2.46 -1.80
N THR A 31 -7.16 1.71 -2.78
CA THR A 31 -8.60 1.48 -2.88
C THR A 31 -9.10 0.81 -1.60
N PRO A 32 -10.11 1.38 -0.93
CA PRO A 32 -10.61 0.80 0.31
C PRO A 32 -11.08 -0.64 0.13
N ILE A 33 -10.75 -1.47 1.11
CA ILE A 33 -11.14 -2.89 1.13
C ILE A 33 -11.92 -3.14 2.41
N ALA A 34 -13.09 -3.74 2.27
CA ALA A 34 -13.94 -4.05 3.41
C ALA A 34 -13.33 -5.17 4.27
N PRO A 35 -13.69 -5.23 5.55
CA PRO A 35 -13.27 -6.36 6.38
C PRO A 35 -13.72 -7.69 5.79
N VAL A 36 -12.92 -8.72 6.01
CA VAL A 36 -13.17 -10.06 5.52
C VAL A 36 -13.33 -10.98 6.71
N SER A 37 -14.30 -11.87 6.67
CA SER A 37 -14.48 -12.84 7.74
C SER A 37 -14.80 -14.23 7.20
N ALA A 38 -14.50 -15.22 8.02
CA ALA A 38 -14.82 -16.61 7.73
C ALA A 38 -15.19 -17.33 9.01
N THR A 39 -16.14 -18.25 8.93
CA THR A 39 -16.64 -18.98 10.09
C THR A 39 -16.40 -20.47 9.88
N ALA A 40 -15.87 -21.12 10.91
CA ALA A 40 -15.74 -22.56 10.95
C ALA A 40 -16.64 -23.11 12.05
N SER A 41 -17.28 -24.21 11.79
CA SER A 41 -18.21 -24.81 12.74
C SER A 41 -17.90 -26.29 12.96
N ILE A 42 -18.01 -26.69 14.22
CA ILE A 42 -18.04 -28.11 14.62
C ILE A 42 -19.29 -28.28 15.46
N PRO A 43 -19.74 -29.50 15.71
CA PRO A 43 -20.93 -29.67 16.53
C PRO A 43 -20.85 -28.95 17.86
N GLY A 44 -21.78 -28.05 18.11
CA GLY A 44 -21.87 -27.29 19.35
C GLY A 44 -20.99 -26.07 19.45
N LEU A 45 -20.17 -25.79 18.45
CA LEU A 45 -19.23 -24.65 18.51
C LEU A 45 -18.96 -24.06 17.12
N SER A 46 -19.03 -22.75 17.02
CA SER A 46 -18.62 -22.02 15.82
C SER A 46 -17.63 -20.93 16.20
N ALA A 47 -16.65 -20.69 15.33
CA ALA A 47 -15.70 -19.61 15.51
C ALA A 47 -15.62 -18.78 14.24
N THR A 48 -15.58 -17.47 14.39
CA THR A 48 -15.46 -16.52 13.26
C THR A 48 -14.17 -15.76 13.39
N VAL A 49 -13.38 -15.77 12.32
CA VAL A 49 -12.16 -14.98 12.21
C VAL A 49 -12.47 -13.76 11.35
N THR A 50 -12.08 -12.58 11.81
CA THR A 50 -12.30 -11.34 11.09
C THR A 50 -10.98 -10.66 10.84
N LEU A 51 -10.76 -10.25 9.60
CA LEU A 51 -9.59 -9.51 9.15
C LEU A 51 -10.04 -8.09 8.85
N ARG A 52 -9.48 -7.11 9.56
CA ARG A 52 -9.82 -5.70 9.35
C ARG A 52 -8.58 -4.95 8.89
N PRO A 53 -8.68 -4.17 7.81
CA PRO A 53 -7.56 -3.32 7.41
C PRO A 53 -7.17 -2.39 8.55
N GLU A 54 -5.87 -2.24 8.78
CA GLU A 54 -5.38 -1.42 9.89
C GLU A 54 -4.49 -0.28 9.42
N SER A 55 -3.54 -0.54 8.54
CA SER A 55 -2.61 0.48 8.08
C SER A 55 -2.00 0.08 6.74
N ILE A 56 -1.36 1.05 6.12
CA ILE A 56 -0.72 0.88 4.82
C ILE A 56 0.75 1.23 4.96
N ARG A 57 1.60 0.44 4.30
CA ARG A 57 3.03 0.71 4.22
C ARG A 57 3.41 0.71 2.75
N VAL A 58 4.10 1.76 2.32
CA VAL A 58 4.59 1.88 0.95
C VAL A 58 6.11 1.88 0.99
N ASP A 59 6.71 0.83 0.44
CA ASP A 59 8.14 0.77 0.23
C ASP A 59 8.39 1.21 -1.19
N THR A 60 9.00 2.37 -1.36
CA THR A 60 9.18 2.94 -2.70
C THR A 60 10.26 2.23 -3.50
N GLY A 61 11.09 1.43 -2.87
CA GLY A 61 12.23 0.81 -3.54
C GLY A 61 13.44 1.72 -3.66
N SER A 62 13.32 2.98 -3.24
CA SER A 62 14.41 3.95 -3.28
C SER A 62 15.12 4.10 -1.94
N GLY A 63 14.70 3.34 -0.94
CA GLY A 63 15.19 3.46 0.42
C GLY A 63 14.21 4.14 1.35
N THR A 64 13.11 4.64 0.84
CA THR A 64 12.09 5.31 1.63
C THR A 64 10.90 4.38 1.85
N VAL A 65 10.47 4.28 3.10
CA VAL A 65 9.28 3.52 3.47
C VAL A 65 8.31 4.48 4.12
N LEU A 66 7.10 4.57 3.57
CA LEU A 66 6.03 5.41 4.11
C LEU A 66 5.10 4.55 4.92
N ARG A 67 4.69 5.06 6.07
CA ARG A 67 3.67 4.42 6.90
C ARG A 67 2.45 5.32 6.87
N CYS A 68 1.40 4.84 6.25
CA CYS A 68 0.21 5.62 5.98
C CYS A 68 -0.97 5.11 6.77
N GLY A 69 -1.86 6.02 7.13
CA GLY A 69 -3.17 5.60 7.63
C GLY A 69 -4.02 5.10 6.47
N LEU A 70 -5.10 4.43 6.78
CA LEU A 70 -6.06 4.03 5.78
C LEU A 70 -6.78 5.27 5.25
N TRP A 71 -6.98 5.44 4.02
CA TRP A 71 -6.54 4.60 2.88
C TRP A 71 -5.56 5.39 2.03
N GLY A 72 -5.02 6.45 2.59
CA GLY A 72 -4.26 7.43 1.89
C GLY A 72 -5.16 8.24 0.97
N SER A 73 -4.55 8.97 0.07
CA SER A 73 -5.31 9.70 -0.96
C SER A 73 -4.37 10.04 -2.11
N SER A 74 -4.81 9.77 -3.33
CA SER A 74 -4.09 10.22 -4.50
C SER A 74 -4.50 11.63 -4.93
N THR A 75 -5.43 12.26 -4.18
CA THR A 75 -5.93 13.58 -4.53
C THR A 75 -5.68 14.64 -3.45
N SER A 76 -5.13 14.25 -2.30
CA SER A 76 -4.90 15.17 -1.19
C SER A 76 -3.74 14.70 -0.34
N LYS A 77 -2.83 15.60 0.02
CA LYS A 77 -1.72 15.24 0.90
C LYS A 77 -2.15 15.14 2.37
N LYS A 78 -3.38 15.52 2.69
CA LYS A 78 -3.89 15.42 4.05
C LYS A 78 -3.94 13.99 4.56
N SER A 79 -3.91 13.02 3.66
CA SER A 79 -3.92 11.61 4.04
C SER A 79 -2.64 11.17 4.73
N GLY A 80 -1.57 11.95 4.64
CA GLY A 80 -0.29 11.55 5.22
C GLY A 80 0.50 10.55 4.40
N CYS A 81 0.05 10.22 3.22
CA CYS A 81 0.72 9.24 2.37
C CYS A 81 1.33 9.95 1.15
N ALA A 82 2.33 10.78 1.42
CA ALA A 82 2.98 11.59 0.41
C ALA A 82 4.48 11.33 0.40
N TRP A 83 5.06 11.41 -0.78
CA TRP A 83 6.48 11.19 -0.97
C TRP A 83 7.01 12.15 -2.01
N THR A 84 8.15 12.78 -1.70
CA THR A 84 8.83 13.66 -2.65
C THR A 84 10.13 12.96 -3.05
N PRO A 85 10.20 12.39 -4.26
CA PRO A 85 11.44 11.73 -4.69
C PRO A 85 12.58 12.72 -4.80
N ASP A 86 13.77 12.31 -4.38
CA ASP A 86 14.94 13.17 -4.46
C ASP A 86 15.98 12.67 -5.47
N VAL A 87 15.79 11.49 -6.01
CA VAL A 87 16.66 10.94 -7.05
C VAL A 87 15.82 10.28 -8.13
N PRO A 88 16.30 10.32 -9.38
CA PRO A 88 15.57 9.64 -10.44
C PRO A 88 15.81 8.14 -10.40
N SER A 89 14.85 7.37 -10.86
CA SER A 89 15.00 5.93 -11.04
C SER A 89 15.58 5.59 -12.41
N ILE A 90 15.46 6.51 -13.35
CA ILE A 90 15.86 6.30 -14.72
C ILE A 90 17.15 7.09 -14.98
N PRO A 91 18.22 6.42 -15.40
CA PRO A 91 19.45 7.12 -15.72
C PRO A 91 19.23 8.16 -16.82
N LYS A 92 19.95 9.27 -16.68
CA LYS A 92 19.78 10.42 -17.56
C LYS A 92 19.82 10.12 -19.05
N PHE A 93 20.71 9.19 -19.43
CA PHE A 93 21.00 9.01 -20.85
C PHE A 93 20.44 7.75 -21.44
N THR A 94 19.62 7.05 -20.76
CA THR A 94 19.12 5.81 -21.33
C THR A 94 17.67 5.88 -21.73
N GLY A 95 16.91 6.82 -21.39
CA GLY A 95 15.51 6.85 -21.76
C GLY A 95 14.77 5.55 -21.52
N GLY A 96 15.40 4.59 -20.89
CA GLY A 96 14.84 3.26 -20.75
C GLY A 96 13.77 3.18 -19.69
N GLY A 97 13.30 1.98 -19.46
CA GLY A 97 12.20 1.74 -18.57
C GLY A 97 12.59 1.37 -17.15
N TYR A 98 13.59 1.99 -16.60
CA TYR A 98 13.99 1.67 -15.24
C TYR A 98 13.03 2.30 -14.26
N ALA A 99 12.74 1.58 -13.20
CA ALA A 99 11.86 2.03 -12.14
C ALA A 99 12.39 1.56 -10.80
N PHE A 100 12.05 2.28 -9.73
CA PHE A 100 12.23 1.72 -8.41
C PHE A 100 11.20 0.60 -8.25
N VAL A 101 11.64 -0.54 -7.74
CA VAL A 101 10.78 -1.68 -7.50
C VAL A 101 10.55 -1.77 -6.00
N GLY A 102 9.31 -1.61 -5.59
CA GLY A 102 8.93 -1.65 -4.20
C GLY A 102 7.68 -2.47 -4.00
N THR A 103 7.00 -2.20 -2.89
CA THR A 103 5.77 -2.89 -2.53
C THR A 103 4.83 -1.95 -1.80
N VAL A 104 3.55 -2.13 -2.03
CA VAL A 104 2.51 -1.58 -1.17
C VAL A 104 1.97 -2.73 -0.34
N THR A 105 1.91 -2.52 0.98
CA THR A 105 1.50 -3.55 1.92
C THR A 105 0.32 -3.04 2.73
N LEU A 106 -0.69 -3.88 2.84
CA LEU A 106 -1.83 -3.63 3.71
C LEU A 106 -1.67 -4.53 4.93
N VAL A 107 -1.66 -3.92 6.11
CA VAL A 107 -1.57 -4.63 7.37
C VAL A 107 -2.99 -4.87 7.87
N TRP A 108 -3.29 -6.11 8.25
CA TRP A 108 -4.62 -6.52 8.68
C TRP A 108 -4.58 -6.90 10.15
N ARG A 109 -5.53 -6.38 10.89
CA ARG A 109 -5.75 -6.81 12.27
C ARG A 109 -6.62 -8.07 12.24
N VAL A 110 -6.18 -9.10 12.97
CA VAL A 110 -6.86 -10.39 12.98
C VAL A 110 -7.49 -10.59 14.34
N SER A 111 -8.79 -10.85 14.37
CA SER A 111 -9.51 -11.16 15.60
C SER A 111 -10.41 -12.36 15.38
N TRP A 112 -10.82 -13.00 16.46
CA TRP A 112 -11.72 -14.12 16.38
C TRP A 112 -12.69 -14.11 17.55
N THR A 113 -13.88 -14.68 17.31
CA THR A 113 -14.88 -14.87 18.35
C THR A 113 -15.49 -16.25 18.17
N ALA A 114 -15.93 -16.84 19.26
CA ALA A 114 -16.57 -18.14 19.24
C ALA A 114 -17.92 -18.08 19.95
N THR A 115 -18.78 -19.03 19.62
CA THR A 115 -20.15 -19.05 20.18
C THR A 115 -20.18 -19.37 21.67
N ASP A 116 -19.08 -19.87 22.24
CA ASP A 116 -18.98 -20.10 23.66
C ASP A 116 -18.58 -18.84 24.45
N GLY A 117 -18.47 -17.71 23.76
CA GLY A 117 -18.11 -16.45 24.39
C GLY A 117 -16.63 -16.14 24.43
N THR A 118 -15.79 -17.05 23.95
CA THR A 118 -14.36 -16.81 23.89
C THR A 118 -14.01 -15.99 22.65
N GLY A 119 -12.86 -15.34 22.70
CA GLY A 119 -12.38 -14.53 21.57
C GLY A 119 -11.01 -13.96 21.87
N GLY A 120 -10.42 -13.34 20.89
CA GLY A 120 -9.09 -12.75 21.04
C GLY A 120 -8.58 -12.14 19.78
N THR A 121 -7.35 -11.65 19.86
CA THR A 121 -6.63 -11.05 18.75
C THR A 121 -5.44 -11.94 18.43
N LEU A 122 -5.22 -12.18 17.15
CA LEU A 122 -4.09 -12.95 16.67
C LEU A 122 -3.05 -11.98 16.09
N ASP A 123 -1.88 -12.52 15.73
CA ASP A 123 -0.85 -11.71 15.11
C ASP A 123 -1.38 -11.11 13.80
N PRO A 124 -1.00 -9.85 13.50
CA PRO A 124 -1.41 -9.24 12.25
C PRO A 124 -0.90 -10.02 11.05
N ILE A 125 -1.63 -9.94 9.94
CA ILE A 125 -1.15 -10.48 8.68
C ILE A 125 -0.96 -9.33 7.70
N GLU A 126 -0.20 -9.59 6.64
CA GLU A 126 0.09 -8.59 5.62
C GLU A 126 -0.20 -9.17 4.25
N THR A 127 -0.79 -8.33 3.40
CA THR A 127 -0.91 -8.62 1.98
C THR A 127 -0.22 -7.52 1.21
N SER A 128 0.44 -7.87 0.12
CA SER A 128 1.26 -6.92 -0.62
C SER A 128 1.03 -7.03 -2.10
N SER A 129 1.29 -5.93 -2.80
CA SER A 129 1.32 -5.89 -4.26
C SER A 129 2.62 -5.25 -4.69
N PRO A 130 3.19 -5.70 -5.81
CA PRO A 130 4.41 -5.09 -6.32
C PRO A 130 4.12 -3.67 -6.79
N LEU A 131 5.15 -2.82 -6.71
CA LEU A 131 5.04 -1.42 -7.04
C LEU A 131 6.25 -1.04 -7.90
N ARG A 132 6.00 -0.36 -9.00
CA ARG A 132 7.07 0.16 -9.86
C ARG A 132 6.88 1.65 -9.99
N LEU A 133 7.91 2.40 -9.62
CA LEU A 133 7.85 3.86 -9.61
C LEU A 133 8.92 4.40 -10.55
N ALA A 134 8.49 4.95 -11.67
CA ALA A 134 9.40 5.55 -12.63
C ALA A 134 9.51 7.04 -12.32
N VAL A 135 10.67 7.46 -11.84
CA VAL A 135 10.93 8.83 -11.43
C VAL A 135 11.91 9.45 -12.41
N ARG A 136 11.51 10.56 -12.98
CA ARG A 136 12.33 11.27 -13.96
C ARG A 136 12.83 12.58 -13.39
N GLU A 137 13.97 12.99 -13.89
CA GLU A 137 14.51 14.29 -13.59
C GLU A 137 14.16 15.23 -14.74
N ILE A 138 13.55 16.37 -14.41
CA ILE A 138 13.26 17.37 -15.42
C ILE A 138 14.42 18.33 -15.49
N GLN A 139 14.93 18.50 -16.70
CA GLN A 139 15.96 19.49 -16.93
C GLN A 139 15.33 20.70 -17.57
N THR A 140 15.63 21.86 -17.00
CA THR A 140 15.09 23.11 -17.51
C THR A 140 16.00 23.66 -18.59
N VAL A 141 16.17 22.91 -19.64
CA VAL A 141 17.10 23.29 -20.69
C VAL A 141 16.76 24.62 -21.30
N GLY A 142 15.51 24.87 -21.50
CA GLY A 142 15.09 26.13 -22.08
C GLY A 142 15.28 27.32 -21.17
N ALA A 143 15.52 27.10 -19.91
CA ALA A 143 15.60 28.19 -18.95
C ALA A 143 16.72 29.14 -19.22
N LYS A 144 17.74 28.69 -19.88
CA LYS A 144 18.80 29.58 -20.17
C LYS A 144 18.58 30.21 -21.47
N GLY A 145 17.43 30.03 -21.87
CA GLY A 145 17.12 30.63 -23.15
C GLY A 145 18.20 30.24 -24.06
#